data_bd498bf91dbf043f753066ce134ca59c
#
_entry.id   bd498bf91dbf043f753066ce134ca59c
#
_cell.length_a   1.000
_cell.length_b   1.000
_cell.length_c   1.000
_cell.angle_alpha   90.00
_cell.angle_beta   90.00
_cell.angle_gamma   90.00
#
_symmetry.space_group_name_H-M   'P 1'
#
loop_
_entity.id
_entity.type
_entity.pdbx_description
1 polymer ?
#
loop_
_entity_poly.entity_id
_entity_poly.type
_entity_poly.pdbx_seq_one_letter_code
_entity_poly.pdbx_strand_id
1 'polypeptide(L)'
;MRTRGQRSLGPVATTEDTVDTEVSALKRLVPIVLGVFCILCGGEFIVGAATAQAPTAPQPPRTPRSIAPIDLTGYWVSIVTEDWRWRMMTPSKGDYASVPINDEGRRVADAWNLSKDEAAGLACKPYGIGNIVRMPGRMHITWQDDKTLKVEFDAGTQTRLLHFEKPVTGSKPGEKTWQGTSAAQWQVAGQTVDVDRNGIPQAGGGGRGRRGGAPPAGGSLFVTTTNFREGYLRKNGVPYSADATITEYFDKVGPEPNGDVILLVRTVVDDSKYLQTPFITSTHFKLEKDGSKWNPSPCKIDPPVEPGK
;
A
#
# COMPACT_ATOMS: atom_id res chain seq x y z
N MET A 1 42.94 47.28 -0.15
CA MET A 1 44.03 47.30 0.86
C MET A 1 43.63 46.45 2.04
N ARG A 2 44.46 45.49 2.46
CA ARG A 2 44.41 44.53 3.61
C ARG A 2 43.45 43.35 3.42
N THR A 3 43.92 42.21 3.09
CA THR A 3 44.85 41.16 3.59
C THR A 3 44.10 40.07 4.37
N ARG A 4 44.06 38.92 3.74
CA ARG A 4 44.28 37.53 4.15
C ARG A 4 44.27 37.19 5.65
N GLY A 5 43.56 36.14 6.00
CA GLY A 5 43.73 35.29 7.15
C GLY A 5 43.45 33.84 6.80
N GLN A 6 44.44 33.12 6.29
CA GLN A 6 44.48 31.66 6.25
C GLN A 6 44.71 31.15 7.67
N ARG A 7 43.91 30.18 8.11
CA ARG A 7 44.23 29.32 9.25
C ARG A 7 44.47 27.89 8.79
N SER A 8 45.67 27.46 9.09
CA SER A 8 46.23 26.15 8.85
C SER A 8 45.54 25.04 9.60
N LEU A 9 45.35 23.92 8.91
CA LEU A 9 45.00 22.62 9.48
C LEU A 9 46.23 22.01 10.15
N GLY A 10 46.12 21.67 11.43
CA GLY A 10 47.08 20.86 12.16
C GLY A 10 46.79 19.35 11.97
N PRO A 11 47.78 18.48 12.11
CA PRO A 11 47.65 17.07 11.82
C PRO A 11 46.96 16.33 12.96
N VAL A 12 46.08 15.39 12.57
CA VAL A 12 45.43 14.42 13.46
C VAL A 12 46.44 13.33 13.78
N ALA A 13 46.72 13.13 15.07
CA ALA A 13 47.53 12.02 15.58
C ALA A 13 46.71 10.72 15.57
N THR A 14 47.23 9.71 14.93
CA THR A 14 46.83 8.32 15.03
C THR A 14 47.40 7.70 16.29
N THR A 15 46.58 7.30 17.21
CA THR A 15 46.92 6.38 18.31
C THR A 15 46.45 4.98 17.93
N GLU A 16 47.42 4.10 17.68
CA GLU A 16 47.22 2.65 17.67
C GLU A 16 47.22 2.18 19.13
N ASP A 17 46.06 1.68 19.58
CA ASP A 17 46.00 0.90 20.81
C ASP A 17 45.89 -0.58 20.46
N THR A 18 47.00 -1.27 20.70
CA THR A 18 47.12 -2.72 20.76
C THR A 18 46.39 -3.23 22.00
N VAL A 19 45.37 -4.02 21.82
CA VAL A 19 44.75 -4.78 22.91
C VAL A 19 45.18 -6.22 22.84
N ASP A 20 45.90 -6.64 23.90
CA ASP A 20 46.38 -7.98 24.13
C ASP A 20 45.25 -9.00 24.24
N THR A 21 45.45 -10.11 23.54
CA THR A 21 44.57 -11.28 23.54
C THR A 21 44.93 -12.17 24.71
N GLU A 22 44.15 -12.18 25.78
CA GLU A 22 44.18 -13.25 26.77
C GLU A 22 43.29 -14.42 26.33
N VAL A 23 43.92 -15.52 25.96
CA VAL A 23 43.33 -16.81 25.66
C VAL A 23 43.14 -17.57 26.96
N SER A 24 41.97 -17.60 27.54
CA SER A 24 41.59 -18.52 28.61
C SER A 24 41.12 -19.85 28.05
N ALA A 25 42.01 -20.82 28.07
CA ALA A 25 41.73 -22.19 27.73
C ALA A 25 40.91 -22.88 28.81
N LEU A 26 39.62 -23.15 28.56
CA LEU A 26 38.81 -24.01 29.40
C LEU A 26 38.86 -25.45 28.85
N LYS A 27 39.75 -26.26 29.44
CA LYS A 27 39.85 -27.70 29.19
C LYS A 27 38.59 -28.39 29.75
N ARG A 28 37.70 -28.88 28.91
CA ARG A 28 36.71 -29.90 29.31
C ARG A 28 37.29 -31.28 29.05
N LEU A 29 37.48 -32.03 30.12
CA LEU A 29 37.84 -33.43 30.15
C LEU A 29 36.71 -34.27 29.51
N VAL A 30 37.07 -35.03 28.49
CA VAL A 30 36.26 -36.12 27.94
C VAL A 30 36.73 -37.41 28.61
N PRO A 31 35.91 -38.19 29.27
CA PRO A 31 36.33 -39.50 29.76
C PRO A 31 36.37 -40.51 28.60
N ILE A 32 37.54 -41.01 28.29
CA ILE A 32 37.75 -42.15 27.39
C ILE A 32 37.39 -43.39 28.21
N VAL A 33 36.27 -44.02 27.89
CA VAL A 33 35.95 -45.37 28.39
C VAL A 33 36.55 -46.36 27.41
N LEU A 34 37.61 -47.05 27.87
CA LEU A 34 38.18 -48.20 27.21
C LEU A 34 37.22 -49.39 27.42
N GLY A 35 36.47 -49.75 26.39
CA GLY A 35 35.71 -51.01 26.34
C GLY A 35 36.55 -52.14 25.78
N VAL A 36 36.80 -53.10 26.63
CA VAL A 36 37.52 -54.35 26.32
C VAL A 36 36.73 -55.19 25.32
N PHE A 37 37.39 -55.63 24.27
CA PHE A 37 36.89 -56.56 23.26
C PHE A 37 36.63 -57.92 23.87
N CYS A 38 35.40 -58.41 23.90
CA CYS A 38 35.05 -59.82 24.04
C CYS A 38 34.38 -60.24 22.73
N ILE A 39 35.14 -61.01 21.93
CA ILE A 39 34.62 -61.76 20.78
C ILE A 39 34.07 -63.07 21.30
N LEU A 40 32.78 -63.31 21.26
CA LEU A 40 32.16 -64.64 21.13
C LEU A 40 30.72 -64.49 20.57
N CYS A 41 30.53 -65.07 19.44
CA CYS A 41 29.31 -65.51 18.75
C CYS A 41 27.94 -65.25 19.38
N GLY A 42 27.15 -64.45 18.68
CA GLY A 42 25.70 -64.34 18.92
C GLY A 42 25.14 -63.26 18.04
N GLY A 43 24.50 -63.64 16.94
CA GLY A 43 23.86 -62.66 16.03
C GLY A 43 22.71 -61.96 16.76
N GLU A 44 22.91 -60.70 17.12
CA GLU A 44 21.83 -59.84 17.54
C GLU A 44 21.49 -58.88 16.38
N PHE A 45 20.28 -59.04 15.86
CA PHE A 45 19.67 -58.09 14.96
C PHE A 45 19.50 -56.79 15.70
N ILE A 46 20.30 -55.77 15.38
CA ILE A 46 20.04 -54.38 15.78
C ILE A 46 18.78 -53.94 15.04
N VAL A 47 17.64 -54.09 15.68
CA VAL A 47 16.40 -53.41 15.26
C VAL A 47 16.63 -51.92 15.47
N GLY A 48 17.05 -51.20 14.45
CA GLY A 48 17.11 -49.77 14.46
C GLY A 48 15.69 -49.25 14.77
N ALA A 49 15.49 -48.69 15.98
CA ALA A 49 14.27 -47.99 16.29
C ALA A 49 14.16 -46.80 15.36
N ALA A 50 13.45 -46.98 14.28
CA ALA A 50 12.98 -45.87 13.43
C ALA A 50 12.05 -45.04 14.32
N THR A 51 12.54 -43.92 14.82
CA THR A 51 11.69 -42.90 15.45
C THR A 51 10.68 -42.45 14.40
N ALA A 52 9.47 -43.01 14.45
CA ALA A 52 8.36 -42.53 13.64
C ALA A 52 8.13 -41.05 14.00
N GLN A 53 8.50 -40.16 13.11
CA GLN A 53 8.11 -38.76 13.23
C GLN A 53 6.58 -38.72 13.31
N ALA A 54 6.07 -38.19 14.41
CA ALA A 54 4.65 -37.95 14.55
C ALA A 54 4.15 -37.12 13.34
N PRO A 55 3.01 -37.46 12.77
CA PRO A 55 2.47 -36.68 11.64
C PRO A 55 2.33 -35.24 12.05
N THR A 56 3.03 -34.37 11.34
CA THR A 56 2.92 -32.91 11.55
C THR A 56 1.46 -32.53 11.30
N ALA A 57 0.81 -31.96 12.32
CA ALA A 57 -0.56 -31.49 12.17
C ALA A 57 -0.68 -30.57 10.93
N PRO A 58 -1.76 -30.68 10.15
CA PRO A 58 -1.96 -29.83 8.99
C PRO A 58 -1.87 -28.36 9.40
N GLN A 59 -0.96 -27.61 8.79
CA GLN A 59 -0.91 -26.17 9.02
C GLN A 59 -2.19 -25.53 8.44
N PRO A 60 -2.81 -24.59 9.17
CA PRO A 60 -3.96 -23.88 8.64
C PRO A 60 -3.60 -23.21 7.32
N PRO A 61 -4.54 -23.12 6.37
CA PRO A 61 -4.30 -22.48 5.08
C PRO A 61 -3.85 -21.03 5.30
N ARG A 62 -2.84 -20.61 4.54
CA ARG A 62 -2.33 -19.23 4.58
C ARG A 62 -3.38 -18.33 3.93
N THR A 63 -3.94 -17.41 4.69
CA THR A 63 -4.87 -16.39 4.18
C THR A 63 -4.11 -15.10 3.84
N PRO A 64 -4.63 -14.25 2.95
CA PRO A 64 -4.05 -12.94 2.65
C PRO A 64 -3.76 -12.10 3.90
N ARG A 65 -4.65 -12.16 4.90
CA ARG A 65 -4.45 -11.52 6.19
C ARG A 65 -3.28 -12.11 6.98
N SER A 66 -3.16 -13.44 7.01
CA SER A 66 -2.10 -14.13 7.80
C SER A 66 -0.71 -13.97 7.19
N ILE A 67 -0.61 -13.64 5.90
CA ILE A 67 0.66 -13.44 5.18
C ILE A 67 0.95 -11.98 4.87
N ALA A 68 0.14 -11.05 5.38
CA ALA A 68 0.31 -9.63 5.13
C ALA A 68 1.72 -9.17 5.55
N PRO A 69 2.53 -8.61 4.64
CA PRO A 69 3.90 -8.16 4.95
C PRO A 69 3.91 -6.86 5.75
N ILE A 70 2.81 -6.12 5.71
CA ILE A 70 2.60 -4.86 6.43
C ILE A 70 1.18 -4.83 6.99
N ASP A 71 1.01 -4.22 8.14
CA ASP A 71 -0.30 -3.94 8.73
C ASP A 71 -0.76 -2.54 8.33
N LEU A 72 -1.83 -2.47 7.54
CA LEU A 72 -2.45 -1.23 7.08
C LEU A 72 -3.64 -0.81 7.94
N THR A 73 -4.06 -1.61 8.93
CA THR A 73 -5.24 -1.32 9.74
C THR A 73 -5.06 -0.07 10.59
N GLY A 74 -6.15 0.62 10.87
CA GLY A 74 -6.19 1.81 11.72
C GLY A 74 -6.83 3.02 11.06
N TYR A 75 -6.77 4.14 11.75
CA TYR A 75 -7.28 5.43 11.30
C TYR A 75 -6.14 6.28 10.76
N TRP A 76 -6.34 6.80 9.57
CA TRP A 76 -5.34 7.53 8.81
C TRP A 76 -5.86 8.91 8.44
N VAL A 77 -5.17 9.98 8.84
CA VAL A 77 -5.53 11.35 8.44
C VAL A 77 -4.69 11.80 7.26
N SER A 78 -5.33 12.41 6.26
CA SER A 78 -4.62 12.90 5.07
C SER A 78 -3.66 14.04 5.43
N ILE A 79 -2.41 13.94 4.92
CA ILE A 79 -1.44 15.04 4.91
C ILE A 79 -1.55 15.70 3.55
N VAL A 80 -2.01 16.95 3.52
CA VAL A 80 -2.22 17.66 2.25
C VAL A 80 -1.01 18.54 1.98
N THR A 81 0.07 17.96 1.48
CA THR A 81 1.30 18.66 1.11
C THR A 81 1.41 18.90 -0.39
N GLU A 82 1.09 17.85 -1.18
CA GLU A 82 1.08 17.94 -2.63
C GLU A 82 -0.28 18.40 -3.14
N ASP A 83 -0.28 19.19 -4.17
CA ASP A 83 -1.49 19.67 -4.86
C ASP A 83 -2.52 20.32 -3.91
N TRP A 84 -2.08 20.88 -2.77
CA TRP A 84 -2.96 21.40 -1.72
C TRP A 84 -4.04 22.34 -2.28
N ARG A 85 -3.69 23.20 -3.24
CA ARG A 85 -4.58 24.15 -3.91
C ARG A 85 -5.77 23.45 -4.58
N TRP A 86 -5.54 22.32 -5.23
CA TRP A 86 -6.58 21.58 -5.95
C TRP A 86 -7.29 20.53 -5.09
N ARG A 87 -6.74 20.22 -3.92
CA ARG A 87 -7.32 19.26 -2.98
C ARG A 87 -8.18 19.95 -1.93
N MET A 88 -7.71 21.07 -1.33
CA MET A 88 -8.42 21.77 -0.27
C MET A 88 -9.62 22.56 -0.80
N MET A 89 -9.50 23.17 -1.98
CA MET A 89 -10.54 23.98 -2.57
C MET A 89 -11.09 23.34 -3.84
N THR A 90 -12.25 23.79 -4.31
CA THR A 90 -12.71 23.50 -5.65
C THR A 90 -12.04 24.46 -6.61
N PRO A 91 -11.18 24.00 -7.52
CA PRO A 91 -10.51 24.89 -8.48
C PRO A 91 -11.51 25.57 -9.40
N SER A 92 -11.11 26.72 -9.96
CA SER A 92 -11.89 27.38 -10.99
C SER A 92 -12.05 26.47 -12.23
N LYS A 93 -13.13 26.66 -12.95
CA LYS A 93 -13.31 26.05 -14.25
C LYS A 93 -12.15 26.49 -15.19
N GLY A 94 -11.59 25.56 -15.94
CA GLY A 94 -10.41 25.82 -16.78
C GLY A 94 -9.06 25.60 -16.07
N ASP A 95 -9.02 25.51 -14.74
CA ASP A 95 -7.80 25.19 -14.02
C ASP A 95 -7.57 23.66 -13.99
N TYR A 96 -6.94 23.17 -15.03
CA TYR A 96 -6.61 21.76 -15.23
C TYR A 96 -5.11 21.47 -15.13
N ALA A 97 -4.35 22.41 -14.60
CA ALA A 97 -2.90 22.27 -14.47
C ALA A 97 -2.50 20.96 -13.79
N SER A 98 -1.42 20.33 -14.25
CA SER A 98 -0.89 19.04 -13.79
C SER A 98 -1.76 17.81 -14.08
N VAL A 99 -2.92 17.91 -14.72
CA VAL A 99 -3.64 16.76 -15.25
C VAL A 99 -3.37 16.65 -16.75
N PRO A 100 -2.88 15.51 -17.24
CA PRO A 100 -2.57 15.32 -18.67
C PRO A 100 -3.86 15.09 -19.49
N ILE A 101 -4.79 16.04 -19.40
CA ILE A 101 -6.10 15.98 -20.04
C ILE A 101 -5.96 16.15 -21.56
N ASN A 102 -6.64 15.31 -22.35
CA ASN A 102 -6.73 15.45 -23.79
C ASN A 102 -7.87 16.41 -24.22
N ASP A 103 -8.06 16.63 -25.51
CA ASP A 103 -9.06 17.56 -26.02
C ASP A 103 -10.50 17.15 -25.64
N GLU A 104 -10.81 15.86 -25.67
CA GLU A 104 -12.13 15.37 -25.27
C GLU A 104 -12.37 15.55 -23.77
N GLY A 105 -11.39 15.19 -22.93
CA GLY A 105 -11.44 15.44 -21.50
C GLY A 105 -11.60 16.93 -21.17
N ARG A 106 -10.89 17.81 -21.92
CA ARG A 106 -11.02 19.27 -21.79
C ARG A 106 -12.42 19.73 -22.15
N ARG A 107 -12.96 19.26 -23.26
CA ARG A 107 -14.32 19.59 -23.70
C ARG A 107 -15.38 19.22 -22.64
N VAL A 108 -15.22 18.04 -22.00
CA VAL A 108 -16.13 17.59 -20.93
C VAL A 108 -15.95 18.45 -19.67
N ALA A 109 -14.72 18.74 -19.27
CA ALA A 109 -14.43 19.57 -18.11
C ALA A 109 -14.92 21.03 -18.30
N ASP A 110 -14.78 21.59 -19.51
CA ASP A 110 -15.28 22.92 -19.83
C ASP A 110 -16.83 22.98 -19.84
N ALA A 111 -17.51 21.87 -20.09
CA ALA A 111 -18.96 21.74 -19.98
C ALA A 111 -19.48 21.55 -18.56
N TRP A 112 -18.58 21.30 -17.58
CA TRP A 112 -18.96 21.05 -16.18
C TRP A 112 -19.78 22.21 -15.59
N ASN A 113 -20.80 21.84 -14.81
CA ASN A 113 -21.66 22.78 -14.12
C ASN A 113 -22.12 22.17 -12.77
N LEU A 114 -21.69 22.79 -11.68
CA LEU A 114 -21.98 22.31 -10.33
C LEU A 114 -23.49 22.18 -10.05
N SER A 115 -24.26 23.21 -10.40
CA SER A 115 -25.72 23.20 -10.14
C SER A 115 -26.45 22.11 -10.91
N LYS A 116 -25.98 21.77 -12.12
CA LYS A 116 -26.53 20.63 -12.87
C LYS A 116 -26.20 19.30 -12.21
N ASP A 117 -24.98 19.12 -11.71
CA ASP A 117 -24.60 17.90 -11.00
C ASP A 117 -25.39 17.76 -9.68
N GLU A 118 -25.59 18.85 -8.94
CA GLU A 118 -26.40 18.86 -7.71
C GLU A 118 -27.85 18.50 -8.00
N ALA A 119 -28.47 19.14 -9.00
CA ALA A 119 -29.84 18.86 -9.42
C ALA A 119 -30.04 17.40 -9.89
N ALA A 120 -29.00 16.80 -10.47
CA ALA A 120 -28.98 15.42 -10.92
C ALA A 120 -28.62 14.40 -9.81
N GLY A 121 -28.37 14.85 -8.57
CA GLY A 121 -27.94 13.98 -7.46
C GLY A 121 -26.53 13.40 -7.65
N LEU A 122 -25.65 14.09 -8.39
CA LEU A 122 -24.31 13.63 -8.75
C LEU A 122 -23.20 14.23 -7.87
N ALA A 123 -23.54 14.75 -6.69
CA ALA A 123 -22.58 15.33 -5.75
C ALA A 123 -21.43 14.39 -5.38
N CYS A 124 -21.62 13.06 -5.52
CA CYS A 124 -20.57 12.09 -5.25
C CYS A 124 -19.60 11.83 -6.43
N LYS A 125 -19.77 12.44 -7.59
CA LYS A 125 -18.84 12.26 -8.72
C LYS A 125 -17.36 12.51 -8.36
N PRO A 126 -16.98 13.57 -7.63
CA PRO A 126 -15.61 13.81 -7.21
C PRO A 126 -15.16 12.93 -6.03
N TYR A 127 -16.06 12.16 -5.42
CA TYR A 127 -15.74 11.19 -4.36
C TYR A 127 -15.60 9.76 -4.91
N GLY A 128 -15.61 9.60 -6.22
CA GLY A 128 -15.36 8.32 -6.87
C GLY A 128 -13.90 7.90 -6.80
N ILE A 129 -13.65 6.67 -7.23
CA ILE A 129 -12.33 5.99 -7.13
C ILE A 129 -11.16 6.83 -7.68
N GLY A 130 -11.36 7.63 -8.71
CA GLY A 130 -10.30 8.46 -9.32
C GLY A 130 -9.82 9.61 -8.43
N ASN A 131 -10.55 9.96 -7.37
CA ASN A 131 -10.20 11.11 -6.52
C ASN A 131 -10.42 10.90 -5.02
N ILE A 132 -11.11 9.85 -4.57
CA ILE A 132 -11.46 9.68 -3.14
C ILE A 132 -10.23 9.70 -2.23
N VAL A 133 -9.13 9.05 -2.62
CA VAL A 133 -7.87 9.03 -1.86
C VAL A 133 -7.27 10.45 -1.73
N ARG A 134 -7.57 11.34 -2.67
CA ARG A 134 -7.09 12.73 -2.69
C ARG A 134 -7.97 13.69 -1.91
N MET A 135 -9.21 13.30 -1.57
CA MET A 135 -10.09 14.12 -0.75
C MET A 135 -9.49 14.29 0.64
N PRO A 136 -9.37 15.55 1.14
CA PRO A 136 -8.93 15.77 2.51
C PRO A 136 -9.92 15.15 3.49
N GLY A 137 -9.42 14.41 4.45
CA GLY A 137 -10.25 13.69 5.42
C GLY A 137 -9.49 12.53 6.06
N ARG A 138 -10.24 11.58 6.58
CA ARG A 138 -9.72 10.37 7.22
C ARG A 138 -10.12 9.13 6.45
N MET A 139 -9.25 8.15 6.55
CA MET A 139 -9.45 6.82 6.03
C MET A 139 -9.33 5.83 7.19
N HIS A 140 -10.27 4.89 7.28
CA HIS A 140 -10.25 3.80 8.26
C HIS A 140 -10.12 2.47 7.51
N ILE A 141 -9.05 1.76 7.80
CA ILE A 141 -8.75 0.46 7.16
C ILE A 141 -8.93 -0.65 8.19
N THR A 142 -9.72 -1.65 7.86
CA THR A 142 -9.97 -2.84 8.69
C THR A 142 -10.02 -4.10 7.83
N TRP A 143 -9.78 -5.24 8.43
CA TRP A 143 -10.11 -6.51 7.80
C TRP A 143 -11.59 -6.82 8.01
N GLN A 144 -12.34 -6.95 6.90
CA GLN A 144 -13.71 -7.42 6.93
C GLN A 144 -13.77 -8.94 7.17
N ASP A 145 -12.84 -9.65 6.55
CA ASP A 145 -12.58 -11.08 6.69
C ASP A 145 -11.11 -11.37 6.36
N ASP A 146 -10.70 -12.64 6.29
CA ASP A 146 -9.31 -13.02 6.03
C ASP A 146 -8.81 -12.74 4.61
N LYS A 147 -9.70 -12.33 3.71
CA LYS A 147 -9.44 -12.14 2.27
C LYS A 147 -9.87 -10.77 1.74
N THR A 148 -10.45 -9.93 2.59
CA THR A 148 -11.02 -8.65 2.19
C THR A 148 -10.62 -7.55 3.16
N LEU A 149 -9.89 -6.54 2.68
CA LEU A 149 -9.71 -5.29 3.40
C LEU A 149 -10.87 -4.34 3.09
N LYS A 150 -11.45 -3.76 4.13
CA LYS A 150 -12.43 -2.69 4.03
C LYS A 150 -11.72 -1.35 4.26
N VAL A 151 -11.94 -0.41 3.36
CA VAL A 151 -11.43 0.96 3.42
C VAL A 151 -12.61 1.91 3.43
N GLU A 152 -12.78 2.61 4.53
CA GLU A 152 -13.84 3.60 4.74
C GLU A 152 -13.24 5.00 4.71
N PHE A 153 -13.95 5.96 4.12
CA PHE A 153 -13.57 7.38 4.09
C PHE A 153 -14.64 8.19 4.79
N ASP A 154 -14.25 9.09 5.68
CA ASP A 154 -15.17 10.03 6.33
C ASP A 154 -15.66 11.09 5.33
N ALA A 155 -14.80 11.55 4.43
CA ALA A 155 -15.18 12.43 3.34
C ALA A 155 -16.11 11.72 2.34
N GLY A 156 -17.33 12.19 2.20
CA GLY A 156 -18.35 11.62 1.32
C GLY A 156 -18.94 10.30 1.80
N THR A 157 -18.56 9.81 2.98
CA THR A 157 -19.02 8.54 3.58
C THR A 157 -18.90 7.38 2.58
N GLN A 158 -17.72 7.22 1.99
CA GLN A 158 -17.47 6.20 0.97
C GLN A 158 -16.83 4.95 1.58
N THR A 159 -17.16 3.79 1.02
CA THR A 159 -16.58 2.51 1.43
C THR A 159 -16.10 1.73 0.20
N ARG A 160 -14.92 1.13 0.32
CA ARG A 160 -14.31 0.25 -0.69
C ARG A 160 -13.99 -1.10 -0.06
N LEU A 161 -14.13 -2.16 -0.86
CA LEU A 161 -13.70 -3.51 -0.50
C LEU A 161 -12.56 -3.92 -1.44
N LEU A 162 -11.41 -4.27 -0.87
CA LEU A 162 -10.23 -4.71 -1.59
C LEU A 162 -10.13 -6.23 -1.45
N HIS A 163 -10.43 -6.94 -2.53
CA HIS A 163 -10.53 -8.40 -2.54
C HIS A 163 -9.21 -9.04 -2.98
N PHE A 164 -8.65 -9.92 -2.17
CA PHE A 164 -7.44 -10.69 -2.49
C PHE A 164 -7.72 -11.95 -3.30
N GLU A 165 -8.97 -12.34 -3.40
CA GLU A 165 -9.43 -13.37 -4.33
C GLU A 165 -10.37 -12.71 -5.35
N LYS A 166 -10.65 -13.42 -6.44
CA LYS A 166 -11.65 -12.92 -7.40
C LYS A 166 -12.92 -12.59 -6.64
N PRO A 167 -13.43 -11.35 -6.74
CA PRO A 167 -14.63 -10.97 -6.02
C PRO A 167 -15.73 -11.98 -6.36
N VAL A 168 -16.24 -12.65 -5.34
CA VAL A 168 -17.49 -13.38 -5.50
C VAL A 168 -18.53 -12.32 -5.82
N THR A 169 -19.04 -12.33 -7.02
CA THR A 169 -20.01 -11.38 -7.54
C THR A 169 -21.27 -11.38 -6.67
N GLY A 170 -21.24 -10.61 -5.59
CA GLY A 170 -22.42 -10.29 -4.77
C GLY A 170 -23.17 -9.05 -5.27
N SER A 171 -22.50 -8.16 -6.00
CA SER A 171 -23.11 -7.13 -6.81
C SER A 171 -23.55 -7.77 -8.13
N LYS A 172 -24.77 -7.51 -8.55
CA LYS A 172 -25.26 -7.97 -9.86
C LYS A 172 -24.19 -7.70 -10.91
N PRO A 173 -23.80 -8.68 -11.74
CA PRO A 173 -22.85 -8.46 -12.81
C PRO A 173 -23.29 -7.24 -13.63
N GLY A 174 -22.49 -6.19 -13.65
CA GLY A 174 -22.75 -4.98 -14.43
C GLY A 174 -23.15 -3.72 -13.67
N GLU A 175 -23.47 -3.77 -12.37
CA GLU A 175 -23.76 -2.56 -11.61
C GLU A 175 -22.45 -1.82 -11.28
N LYS A 176 -22.25 -0.67 -11.95
CA LYS A 176 -21.10 0.21 -11.70
C LYS A 176 -21.37 1.07 -10.47
N THR A 177 -20.45 1.05 -9.49
CA THR A 177 -20.48 1.92 -8.31
C THR A 177 -19.47 3.05 -8.43
N TRP A 178 -19.50 4.03 -7.53
CA TRP A 178 -18.47 5.07 -7.48
C TRP A 178 -17.08 4.53 -7.15
N GLN A 179 -17.02 3.43 -6.38
CA GLN A 179 -15.77 2.84 -5.91
C GLN A 179 -15.33 1.61 -6.74
N GLY A 180 -16.18 1.13 -7.64
CA GLY A 180 -15.88 0.00 -8.51
C GLY A 180 -15.65 -1.31 -7.80
N THR A 181 -14.90 -2.19 -8.47
CA THR A 181 -14.49 -3.50 -7.96
C THR A 181 -12.97 -3.55 -7.89
N SER A 182 -12.42 -3.76 -6.71
CA SER A 182 -10.98 -3.73 -6.45
C SER A 182 -10.42 -5.12 -6.21
N ALA A 183 -9.44 -5.53 -7.02
CA ALA A 183 -8.61 -6.71 -6.81
C ALA A 183 -7.32 -6.30 -6.10
N ALA A 184 -6.96 -6.99 -5.04
CA ALA A 184 -5.82 -6.67 -4.19
C ALA A 184 -4.78 -7.79 -4.18
N GLN A 185 -3.51 -7.44 -4.06
CA GLN A 185 -2.41 -8.39 -3.98
C GLN A 185 -1.26 -7.80 -3.15
N TRP A 186 -0.66 -8.63 -2.28
CA TRP A 186 0.57 -8.26 -1.62
C TRP A 186 1.76 -8.34 -2.57
N GLN A 187 2.55 -7.30 -2.63
CA GLN A 187 3.87 -7.29 -3.26
C GLN A 187 4.93 -7.36 -2.16
N VAL A 188 5.81 -8.32 -2.30
CA VAL A 188 6.88 -8.55 -1.32
C VAL A 188 8.22 -8.43 -2.03
N ALA A 189 9.21 -7.81 -1.38
CA ALA A 189 10.54 -7.64 -1.95
C ALA A 189 11.13 -8.99 -2.39
N GLY A 190 11.61 -9.06 -3.65
CA GLY A 190 12.18 -10.27 -4.24
C GLY A 190 11.17 -11.28 -4.79
N GLN A 191 9.88 -10.94 -4.83
CA GLN A 191 8.86 -11.71 -5.55
C GLN A 191 8.48 -11.00 -6.85
N THR A 192 8.40 -11.75 -7.94
CA THR A 192 7.83 -11.25 -9.18
C THR A 192 6.31 -11.33 -9.09
N VAL A 193 5.64 -10.27 -9.50
CA VAL A 193 4.18 -10.26 -9.65
C VAL A 193 3.87 -10.72 -11.08
N ASP A 194 3.16 -11.83 -11.19
CA ASP A 194 2.62 -12.23 -12.49
C ASP A 194 1.47 -11.29 -12.85
N VAL A 195 1.60 -10.63 -13.97
CA VAL A 195 0.56 -9.75 -14.50
C VAL A 195 0.03 -10.32 -15.81
N ASP A 196 -1.26 -10.13 -16.07
CA ASP A 196 -1.84 -10.45 -17.38
C ASP A 196 -1.37 -9.45 -18.46
N ARG A 197 -1.89 -9.63 -19.69
CA ARG A 197 -1.54 -8.75 -20.83
C ARG A 197 -1.92 -7.28 -20.63
N ASN A 198 -2.79 -6.98 -19.66
CA ASN A 198 -3.26 -5.65 -19.32
C ASN A 198 -2.55 -5.10 -18.08
N GLY A 199 -1.51 -5.77 -17.58
CA GLY A 199 -0.82 -5.36 -16.36
C GLY A 199 -1.58 -5.68 -15.06
N ILE A 200 -2.65 -6.47 -15.13
CA ILE A 200 -3.46 -6.83 -13.97
C ILE A 200 -2.80 -8.01 -13.25
N PRO A 201 -2.54 -7.89 -11.94
CA PRO A 201 -1.98 -8.98 -11.15
C PRO A 201 -2.85 -10.23 -11.21
N GLN A 202 -2.25 -11.38 -11.48
CA GLN A 202 -2.96 -12.66 -11.46
C GLN A 202 -2.95 -13.22 -10.04
N ALA A 203 -4.14 -13.51 -9.51
CA ALA A 203 -4.27 -14.22 -8.26
C ALA A 203 -3.68 -15.65 -8.43
N GLY A 204 -2.56 -15.92 -7.77
CA GLY A 204 -1.93 -17.24 -7.77
C GLY A 204 -0.48 -17.30 -8.30
N GLY A 205 0.08 -16.21 -8.84
CA GLY A 205 1.50 -16.10 -9.18
C GLY A 205 2.40 -16.01 -7.94
N GLY A 206 2.15 -16.81 -6.94
CA GLY A 206 3.03 -16.93 -5.77
C GLY A 206 4.34 -17.56 -6.22
N GLY A 207 5.38 -16.75 -6.41
CA GLY A 207 6.74 -17.24 -6.57
C GLY A 207 7.01 -18.31 -5.52
N ARG A 208 7.70 -19.38 -5.91
CA ARG A 208 8.06 -20.51 -5.02
C ARG A 208 8.73 -19.95 -3.76
N GLY A 209 7.92 -19.69 -2.73
CA GLY A 209 8.36 -19.14 -1.47
C GLY A 209 9.43 -20.04 -0.87
N ARG A 210 10.49 -19.43 -0.37
CA ARG A 210 11.49 -20.07 0.48
C ARG A 210 10.75 -20.84 1.59
N ARG A 211 10.86 -22.15 1.60
CA ARG A 211 10.38 -22.95 2.71
C ARG A 211 11.11 -22.48 3.99
N GLY A 212 10.35 -21.98 4.98
CA GLY A 212 10.83 -21.81 6.34
C GLY A 212 11.54 -20.49 6.69
N GLY A 213 11.40 -19.41 5.89
CA GLY A 213 11.91 -18.08 6.26
C GLY A 213 10.91 -17.28 7.12
N ALA A 214 11.43 -16.38 7.97
CA ALA A 214 10.63 -15.36 8.63
C ALA A 214 9.80 -14.57 7.58
N PRO A 215 8.61 -14.03 7.94
CA PRO A 215 7.86 -13.18 7.05
C PRO A 215 8.79 -12.09 6.48
N PRO A 216 8.71 -11.78 5.19
CA PRO A 216 9.55 -10.74 4.62
C PRO A 216 9.29 -9.42 5.36
N ALA A 217 10.36 -8.76 5.77
CA ALA A 217 10.27 -7.45 6.37
C ALA A 217 9.95 -6.43 5.28
N GLY A 218 8.69 -5.98 5.24
CA GLY A 218 8.22 -4.96 4.31
C GLY A 218 7.58 -5.50 3.04
N GLY A 219 6.80 -4.67 2.43
CA GLY A 219 6.06 -4.93 1.20
C GLY A 219 5.04 -3.84 0.95
N SER A 220 4.31 -3.94 -0.16
CA SER A 220 3.27 -3.01 -0.58
C SER A 220 1.97 -3.75 -0.82
N LEU A 221 0.85 -3.06 -0.68
CA LEU A 221 -0.41 -3.54 -1.21
C LEU A 221 -0.60 -2.95 -2.60
N PHE A 222 -0.76 -3.83 -3.58
CA PHE A 222 -1.11 -3.47 -4.96
C PHE A 222 -2.60 -3.70 -5.18
N VAL A 223 -3.29 -2.72 -5.75
CA VAL A 223 -4.73 -2.76 -6.00
C VAL A 223 -5.02 -2.31 -7.42
N THR A 224 -5.81 -3.08 -8.15
CA THR A 224 -6.38 -2.68 -9.43
C THR A 224 -7.88 -2.58 -9.31
N THR A 225 -8.44 -1.44 -9.73
CA THR A 225 -9.88 -1.18 -9.67
C THR A 225 -10.46 -0.93 -11.05
N THR A 226 -11.57 -1.61 -11.35
CA THR A 226 -12.34 -1.52 -12.59
C THR A 226 -13.85 -1.51 -12.26
N ASN A 227 -14.70 -1.51 -13.28
CA ASN A 227 -16.17 -1.60 -13.14
C ASN A 227 -16.75 -0.50 -12.23
N PHE A 228 -16.34 0.73 -12.42
CA PHE A 228 -16.82 1.91 -11.71
C PHE A 228 -17.62 2.84 -12.62
N ARG A 229 -18.37 3.75 -12.01
CA ARG A 229 -19.04 4.85 -12.72
C ARG A 229 -18.01 5.89 -13.13
N GLU A 230 -18.25 6.58 -14.25
CA GLU A 230 -17.47 7.78 -14.57
C GLU A 230 -17.58 8.83 -13.46
N GLY A 231 -16.50 9.60 -13.24
CA GLY A 231 -16.45 10.58 -12.18
C GLY A 231 -15.46 11.69 -12.49
N TYR A 232 -14.97 12.34 -11.45
CA TYR A 232 -14.02 13.44 -11.59
C TYR A 232 -12.70 13.17 -10.87
N LEU A 233 -11.58 13.47 -11.53
CA LEU A 233 -10.23 13.48 -10.95
C LEU A 233 -10.00 14.70 -10.06
N ARG A 234 -10.83 15.73 -10.23
CA ARG A 234 -10.82 16.98 -9.46
C ARG A 234 -12.24 17.50 -9.29
N LYS A 235 -12.47 18.26 -8.23
CA LYS A 235 -13.78 18.81 -7.88
C LYS A 235 -14.36 19.76 -8.94
N ASN A 236 -13.55 20.27 -9.86
CA ASN A 236 -13.97 21.17 -10.93
C ASN A 236 -14.30 20.47 -12.28
N GLY A 237 -14.71 19.21 -12.21
CA GLY A 237 -15.27 18.51 -13.36
C GLY A 237 -14.26 17.86 -14.30
N VAL A 238 -12.97 17.79 -13.94
CA VAL A 238 -11.98 17.04 -14.74
C VAL A 238 -12.33 15.57 -14.74
N PRO A 239 -12.74 14.97 -15.89
CA PRO A 239 -13.35 13.66 -15.91
C PRO A 239 -12.36 12.50 -15.85
N TYR A 240 -12.84 11.34 -15.40
CA TYR A 240 -12.35 10.01 -15.77
C TYR A 240 -13.52 9.17 -16.28
N SER A 241 -13.26 8.28 -17.21
CA SER A 241 -14.27 7.45 -17.84
C SER A 241 -14.56 6.17 -17.04
N ALA A 242 -15.67 5.54 -17.33
CA ALA A 242 -16.03 4.25 -16.78
C ALA A 242 -15.21 3.07 -17.36
N ASP A 243 -14.39 3.33 -18.38
CA ASP A 243 -13.52 2.36 -19.04
C ASP A 243 -12.05 2.50 -18.61
N ALA A 244 -11.76 3.49 -17.72
CA ALA A 244 -10.45 3.67 -17.15
C ALA A 244 -10.03 2.47 -16.28
N THR A 245 -8.72 2.32 -16.07
CA THR A 245 -8.16 1.41 -15.07
C THR A 245 -7.45 2.24 -14.02
N ILE A 246 -7.73 1.96 -12.75
CA ILE A 246 -7.07 2.65 -11.64
C ILE A 246 -6.22 1.64 -10.88
N THR A 247 -4.93 1.95 -10.79
CA THR A 247 -3.94 1.14 -10.07
C THR A 247 -3.41 1.93 -8.88
N GLU A 248 -3.36 1.28 -7.72
CA GLU A 248 -2.89 1.91 -6.48
C GLU A 248 -1.86 1.04 -5.78
N TYR A 249 -0.89 1.71 -5.16
CA TYR A 249 0.15 1.10 -4.33
C TYR A 249 0.06 1.73 -2.95
N PHE A 250 -0.09 0.90 -1.93
CA PHE A 250 -0.13 1.32 -0.54
C PHE A 250 1.17 0.91 0.13
N ASP A 251 1.99 1.89 0.48
CA ASP A 251 3.31 1.73 1.08
C ASP A 251 3.30 2.32 2.49
N LYS A 252 3.63 1.51 3.50
CA LYS A 252 3.72 1.96 4.89
C LYS A 252 5.18 2.24 5.24
N VAL A 253 5.44 3.44 5.74
CA VAL A 253 6.77 3.93 6.10
C VAL A 253 6.77 4.35 7.58
N GLY A 254 7.88 4.16 8.23
CA GLY A 254 8.05 4.52 9.63
C GLY A 254 8.04 3.34 10.59
N PRO A 255 8.13 3.58 11.92
CA PRO A 255 8.00 4.92 12.50
C PRO A 255 9.16 5.85 12.13
N GLU A 256 8.83 7.12 11.83
CA GLU A 256 9.76 8.22 11.66
C GLU A 256 10.42 8.58 13.01
N PRO A 257 11.49 9.40 13.04
CA PRO A 257 12.15 9.79 14.30
C PRO A 257 11.22 10.45 15.34
N ASN A 258 10.14 11.09 14.90
CA ASN A 258 9.11 11.69 15.76
C ASN A 258 8.00 10.69 16.18
N GLY A 259 8.13 9.42 15.79
CA GLY A 259 7.15 8.36 16.06
C GLY A 259 6.00 8.29 15.07
N ASP A 260 5.91 9.18 14.09
CA ASP A 260 4.85 9.16 13.09
C ASP A 260 5.00 7.93 12.16
N VAL A 261 3.88 7.34 11.81
CA VAL A 261 3.78 6.30 10.79
C VAL A 261 3.02 6.86 9.61
N ILE A 262 3.61 6.76 8.44
CA ILE A 262 3.08 7.33 7.19
C ILE A 262 2.59 6.21 6.28
N LEU A 263 1.43 6.40 5.68
CA LEU A 263 0.93 5.61 4.58
C LEU A 263 0.99 6.47 3.32
N LEU A 264 1.75 6.01 2.34
CA LEU A 264 1.81 6.59 1.01
C LEU A 264 0.90 5.80 0.09
N VAL A 265 -0.06 6.45 -0.53
CA VAL A 265 -0.90 5.86 -1.58
C VAL A 265 -0.55 6.51 -2.90
N ARG A 266 0.10 5.76 -3.77
CA ARG A 266 0.39 6.16 -5.15
C ARG A 266 -0.71 5.63 -6.05
N THR A 267 -1.37 6.53 -6.78
CA THR A 267 -2.49 6.22 -7.67
C THR A 267 -2.10 6.51 -9.12
N VAL A 268 -2.36 5.57 -10.00
CA VAL A 268 -2.21 5.69 -11.46
C VAL A 268 -3.58 5.54 -12.09
N VAL A 269 -4.05 6.56 -12.77
CA VAL A 269 -5.29 6.54 -13.55
C VAL A 269 -4.91 6.43 -15.03
N ASP A 270 -5.22 5.31 -15.64
CA ASP A 270 -5.03 5.07 -17.07
C ASP A 270 -6.39 5.18 -17.78
N ASP A 271 -6.57 6.23 -18.57
CA ASP A 271 -7.84 6.55 -19.24
C ASP A 271 -7.58 7.17 -20.62
N SER A 272 -7.50 6.34 -21.62
CA SER A 272 -7.27 6.79 -23.00
C SER A 272 -8.40 7.67 -23.57
N LYS A 273 -9.58 7.67 -22.95
CA LYS A 273 -10.70 8.51 -23.39
C LYS A 273 -10.49 9.98 -23.05
N TYR A 274 -9.97 10.28 -21.85
CA TYR A 274 -9.90 11.66 -21.36
C TYR A 274 -8.48 12.15 -21.06
N LEU A 275 -7.48 11.25 -21.04
CA LEU A 275 -6.11 11.58 -20.74
C LEU A 275 -5.18 11.28 -21.91
N GLN A 276 -4.13 12.10 -22.07
CA GLN A 276 -3.06 11.89 -23.06
C GLN A 276 -2.05 10.83 -22.57
N THR A 277 -1.80 10.79 -21.27
CA THR A 277 -0.92 9.86 -20.58
C THR A 277 -1.53 9.51 -19.21
N PRO A 278 -1.12 8.43 -18.55
CA PRO A 278 -1.61 8.12 -17.21
C PRO A 278 -1.40 9.29 -16.23
N PHE A 279 -2.44 9.60 -15.46
CA PHE A 279 -2.37 10.58 -14.38
C PHE A 279 -1.90 9.90 -13.11
N ILE A 280 -0.72 10.32 -12.64
CA ILE A 280 -0.06 9.71 -11.46
C ILE A 280 -0.07 10.72 -10.32
N THR A 281 -0.51 10.26 -9.16
CA THR A 281 -0.52 11.06 -7.93
C THR A 281 0.01 10.25 -6.75
N SER A 282 0.53 10.97 -5.75
CA SER A 282 0.90 10.42 -4.45
C SER A 282 0.11 11.13 -3.37
N THR A 283 -0.43 10.39 -2.42
CA THR A 283 -1.18 10.95 -1.30
C THR A 283 -0.65 10.37 -0.01
N HIS A 284 -0.34 11.23 0.94
CA HIS A 284 0.22 10.84 2.23
C HIS A 284 -0.86 10.89 3.31
N PHE A 285 -0.80 9.92 4.20
CA PHE A 285 -1.64 9.84 5.39
C PHE A 285 -0.74 9.56 6.60
N LYS A 286 -1.15 10.12 7.75
CA LYS A 286 -0.53 9.83 9.03
C LYS A 286 -1.45 8.94 9.85
N LEU A 287 -0.88 7.91 10.50
CA LEU A 287 -1.61 7.06 11.42
C LEU A 287 -2.03 7.87 12.65
N GLU A 288 -3.31 7.84 12.98
CA GLU A 288 -3.86 8.38 14.22
C GLU A 288 -3.92 7.30 15.31
N LYS A 289 -3.90 7.72 16.56
CA LYS A 289 -3.93 6.83 17.72
C LYS A 289 -5.20 5.99 17.77
N ASP A 290 -6.34 6.62 17.42
CA ASP A 290 -7.67 6.04 17.50
C ASP A 290 -8.65 6.76 16.57
N GLY A 291 -9.92 6.36 16.62
CA GLY A 291 -11.00 6.94 15.83
C GLY A 291 -11.69 8.16 16.43
N SER A 292 -11.16 8.78 17.48
CA SER A 292 -11.83 9.90 18.18
C SER A 292 -12.13 11.11 17.31
N LYS A 293 -11.38 11.26 16.21
CA LYS A 293 -11.56 12.35 15.24
C LYS A 293 -12.31 11.92 13.97
N TRP A 294 -12.80 10.69 13.93
CA TRP A 294 -13.61 10.21 12.81
C TRP A 294 -14.88 11.03 12.68
N ASN A 295 -15.08 11.66 11.50
CA ASN A 295 -16.19 12.60 11.30
C ASN A 295 -16.81 12.43 9.90
N PRO A 296 -17.66 11.43 9.69
CA PRO A 296 -18.29 11.19 8.39
C PRO A 296 -19.13 12.38 7.94
N SER A 297 -18.96 12.76 6.69
CA SER A 297 -19.71 13.84 6.06
C SER A 297 -20.27 13.39 4.71
N PRO A 298 -21.43 13.87 4.27
CA PRO A 298 -21.99 13.53 2.97
C PRO A 298 -21.11 14.09 1.84
N CYS A 299 -21.33 13.57 0.62
CA CYS A 299 -20.75 14.17 -0.58
C CYS A 299 -21.24 15.61 -0.74
N LYS A 300 -20.31 16.54 -0.77
CA LYS A 300 -20.56 17.97 -0.96
C LYS A 300 -19.44 18.57 -1.79
N ILE A 301 -19.81 19.40 -2.76
CA ILE A 301 -18.86 20.20 -3.53
C ILE A 301 -19.06 21.66 -3.16
N ASP A 302 -18.02 22.28 -2.64
CA ASP A 302 -18.06 23.73 -2.44
C ASP A 302 -17.93 24.43 -3.81
N PRO A 303 -18.53 25.60 -3.97
CA PRO A 303 -18.40 26.38 -5.20
C PRO A 303 -16.93 26.63 -5.57
N PRO A 304 -16.61 26.73 -6.87
CA PRO A 304 -15.27 27.08 -7.31
C PRO A 304 -14.79 28.40 -6.71
N VAL A 305 -13.50 28.46 -6.37
CA VAL A 305 -12.87 29.70 -5.95
C VAL A 305 -12.70 30.60 -7.18
N GLU A 306 -13.27 31.79 -7.15
CA GLU A 306 -13.09 32.78 -8.20
C GLU A 306 -11.64 33.27 -8.25
N PRO A 307 -11.03 33.39 -9.45
CA PRO A 307 -9.70 33.97 -9.58
C PRO A 307 -9.69 35.41 -9.05
N GLY A 308 -8.86 35.72 -8.09
CA GLY A 308 -8.63 37.09 -7.62
C GLY A 308 -9.54 37.61 -6.51
N LYS A 309 -10.25 36.73 -5.82
CA LYS A 309 -10.93 37.05 -4.56
C LYS A 309 -10.20 36.50 -3.37
#